data_0e680a3e30951b21c5019de8ca79e850
#
_entry.id   0e680a3e30951b21c5019de8ca79e850
#
_cell.length_a   1.000
_cell.length_b   1.000
_cell.length_c   1.000
_cell.angle_alpha   90.00
_cell.angle_beta   90.00
_cell.angle_gamma   90.00
#
_symmetry.space_group_name_H-M   'P 1'
#
loop_
_entity.id
_entity.type
_entity.pdbx_description
1 polymer ?
#
loop_
_entity_poly.entity_id
_entity_poly.type
_entity_poly.pdbx_seq_one_letter_code
_entity_poly.pdbx_strand_id
1 'polypeptide(L)'
;MSPAFLSFADQAIYLAHVSLGQHAVIQLLWRYLRPVDVDALARFRDSLAHGHLARLIRPALLPFGRHQWGSAPPPSAAIAAVAEPLEPEAMQAWADAQVELALDPVRGPAWTLTSQGFTDGSTVVSLVVSHCIADGLTVAMAVSEAARGERRVSIHPGVWTARRAATALGAELQRIVRDAPATFRALGQLARTASNSLGTPNTRAASPAVATEDDRTIVYPSVFLRVPTSVWDARARSRGASRLTFLAAITAGFAEGLGRIRDDDVTLLIPVNQRKGLSHIGGNDVALATFKVRVDEARGRLHALQRRLRTTLLRTRQEPNRLAALLPLVPFVPRRAFSAASHLALGALADLPVTCSNLGDLPKDMLQIDGNAADRMCFRGIDRSVARGAIEARQGVATLFAGVIPGYIALSFVAYQPGVVTEPRHLRSLVEGLLVDYELAGEFFDA
;
A
#
# COMPACT_ATOMS: atom_id res chain seq x y z
N MET A 1 25.19 -16.76 8.88
CA MET A 1 23.95 -16.52 8.09
C MET A 1 24.26 -15.45 7.05
N SER A 2 23.88 -15.68 5.81
CA SER A 2 24.07 -14.68 4.73
C SER A 2 23.19 -13.46 4.99
N PRO A 3 23.68 -12.22 4.70
CA PRO A 3 22.89 -11.02 4.86
C PRO A 3 21.64 -11.07 3.97
N ALA A 4 20.50 -10.68 4.53
CA ALA A 4 19.24 -10.60 3.80
C ALA A 4 19.17 -9.25 3.04
N PHE A 5 19.44 -9.27 1.73
CA PHE A 5 19.35 -8.09 0.88
C PHE A 5 17.88 -7.75 0.56
N LEU A 6 17.56 -6.46 0.43
CA LEU A 6 16.29 -6.01 -0.09
C LEU A 6 16.03 -6.63 -1.47
N SER A 7 14.76 -6.95 -1.78
CA SER A 7 14.37 -7.23 -3.16
C SER A 7 14.60 -5.99 -4.04
N PHE A 8 14.59 -6.13 -5.35
CA PHE A 8 14.65 -4.95 -6.23
C PHE A 8 13.40 -4.07 -6.09
N ALA A 9 12.25 -4.66 -5.76
CA ALA A 9 11.03 -3.92 -5.48
C ALA A 9 11.13 -3.12 -4.17
N ASP A 10 11.62 -3.75 -3.08
CA ASP A 10 11.89 -3.05 -1.81
C ASP A 10 12.88 -1.90 -2.01
N GLN A 11 13.93 -2.14 -2.82
CA GLN A 11 14.92 -1.11 -3.16
C GLN A 11 14.29 0.07 -3.91
N ALA A 12 13.37 -0.20 -4.86
CA ALA A 12 12.66 0.84 -5.61
C ALA A 12 11.75 1.68 -4.72
N ILE A 13 11.01 1.04 -3.81
CA ILE A 13 10.13 1.73 -2.85
C ILE A 13 10.97 2.62 -1.92
N TYR A 14 12.08 2.09 -1.40
CA TYR A 14 12.98 2.90 -0.57
C TYR A 14 13.61 4.06 -1.34
N LEU A 15 13.99 3.84 -2.61
CA LEU A 15 14.54 4.91 -3.44
C LEU A 15 13.48 5.99 -3.75
N ALA A 16 12.22 5.60 -3.98
CA ALA A 16 11.09 6.53 -4.09
C ALA A 16 10.91 7.35 -2.81
N HIS A 17 10.96 6.67 -1.65
CA HIS A 17 10.88 7.33 -0.34
C HIS A 17 11.95 8.42 -0.18
N VAL A 18 13.22 8.13 -0.47
CA VAL A 18 14.33 9.08 -0.24
C VAL A 18 14.54 10.10 -1.36
N SER A 19 14.05 9.83 -2.58
CA SER A 19 14.31 10.67 -3.76
C SER A 19 13.11 11.54 -4.14
N LEU A 20 11.89 11.08 -3.85
CA LEU A 20 10.65 11.77 -4.21
C LEU A 20 9.93 12.36 -2.98
N GLY A 21 10.43 12.07 -1.76
CA GLY A 21 9.72 12.40 -0.54
C GLY A 21 8.38 11.66 -0.41
N GLN A 22 8.21 10.52 -1.09
CA GLN A 22 7.01 9.69 -0.99
C GLN A 22 7.07 8.84 0.26
N HIS A 23 6.46 9.31 1.32
CA HIS A 23 6.43 8.63 2.61
C HIS A 23 5.18 7.73 2.71
N ALA A 24 5.08 6.74 1.80
CA ALA A 24 3.96 5.82 1.80
C ALA A 24 3.89 4.99 3.09
N VAL A 25 2.71 4.91 3.68
CA VAL A 25 2.42 4.13 4.87
C VAL A 25 1.17 3.28 4.69
N ILE A 26 1.08 2.22 5.47
CA ILE A 26 -0.12 1.40 5.61
C ILE A 26 -0.66 1.64 7.00
N GLN A 27 -1.94 2.00 7.09
CA GLN A 27 -2.65 2.17 8.35
C GLN A 27 -3.72 1.09 8.48
N LEU A 28 -3.77 0.46 9.66
CA LEU A 28 -4.88 -0.38 10.10
C LEU A 28 -5.55 0.30 11.28
N LEU A 29 -6.88 0.27 11.32
CA LEU A 29 -7.69 0.81 12.39
C LEU A 29 -8.62 -0.28 12.90
N TRP A 30 -8.69 -0.43 14.24
CA TRP A 30 -9.64 -1.29 14.94
C TRP A 30 -10.53 -0.43 15.82
N ARG A 31 -11.83 -0.56 15.70
CA ARG A 31 -12.79 0.09 16.60
C ARG A 31 -13.41 -0.96 17.52
N TYR A 32 -13.36 -0.71 18.79
CA TYR A 32 -14.03 -1.45 19.84
C TYR A 32 -15.10 -0.57 20.44
N LEU A 33 -16.33 -1.09 20.60
CA LEU A 33 -17.44 -0.39 21.29
C LEU A 33 -17.31 -0.51 22.83
N ARG A 34 -16.08 -0.60 23.31
CA ARG A 34 -15.67 -0.73 24.70
C ARG A 34 -14.24 -0.24 24.88
N PRO A 35 -13.78 -0.01 26.11
CA PRO A 35 -12.36 0.15 26.38
C PRO A 35 -11.56 -1.11 25.98
N VAL A 36 -10.36 -0.92 25.42
CA VAL A 36 -9.42 -2.02 25.11
C VAL A 36 -8.68 -2.50 26.35
N ASP A 37 -8.30 -3.78 26.36
CA ASP A 37 -7.36 -4.32 27.35
C ASP A 37 -5.93 -3.80 27.04
N VAL A 38 -5.45 -2.86 27.86
CA VAL A 38 -4.16 -2.19 27.67
C VAL A 38 -3.00 -3.19 27.80
N ASP A 39 -3.11 -4.15 28.72
CA ASP A 39 -2.06 -5.16 28.92
C ASP A 39 -2.00 -6.14 27.75
N ALA A 40 -3.15 -6.55 27.20
CA ALA A 40 -3.21 -7.36 26.00
C ALA A 40 -2.64 -6.60 24.78
N LEU A 41 -2.98 -5.32 24.64
CA LEU A 41 -2.44 -4.48 23.58
C LEU A 41 -0.92 -4.28 23.72
N ALA A 42 -0.39 -4.19 24.95
CA ALA A 42 1.04 -4.15 25.21
C ALA A 42 1.72 -5.45 24.78
N ARG A 43 1.12 -6.62 25.10
CA ARG A 43 1.63 -7.93 24.66
C ARG A 43 1.62 -8.07 23.13
N PHE A 44 0.56 -7.61 22.49
CA PHE A 44 0.45 -7.57 21.03
C PHE A 44 1.56 -6.71 20.41
N ARG A 45 1.78 -5.49 20.92
CA ARG A 45 2.88 -4.61 20.48
C ARG A 45 4.24 -5.29 20.62
N ASP A 46 4.50 -5.94 21.76
CA ASP A 46 5.76 -6.65 22.00
C ASP A 46 5.94 -7.81 21.02
N SER A 47 4.87 -8.50 20.66
CA SER A 47 4.91 -9.58 19.65
C SER A 47 5.20 -9.00 18.25
N LEU A 48 4.57 -7.89 17.86
CA LEU A 48 4.89 -7.17 16.61
C LEU A 48 6.37 -6.78 16.54
N ALA A 49 6.95 -6.32 17.67
CA ALA A 49 8.35 -5.91 17.75
C ALA A 49 9.35 -7.07 17.59
N HIS A 50 8.88 -8.31 17.62
CA HIS A 50 9.69 -9.52 17.43
C HIS A 50 9.30 -10.30 16.15
N GLY A 51 8.33 -9.77 15.35
CA GLY A 51 7.82 -10.38 14.13
C GLY A 51 8.38 -9.78 12.84
N HIS A 52 7.57 -9.83 11.80
CA HIS A 52 7.91 -9.30 10.47
C HIS A 52 8.17 -7.79 10.44
N LEU A 53 7.64 -7.03 11.41
CA LEU A 53 7.86 -5.59 11.52
C LEU A 53 9.13 -5.23 12.31
N ALA A 54 9.83 -6.22 12.90
CA ALA A 54 11.08 -6.04 13.63
C ALA A 54 12.28 -5.80 12.70
N ARG A 55 12.12 -4.98 11.67
CA ARG A 55 13.16 -4.74 10.68
C ARG A 55 13.28 -3.27 10.29
N LEU A 56 14.51 -2.90 9.94
CA LEU A 56 14.89 -1.61 9.36
C LEU A 56 15.70 -1.84 8.09
N ILE A 57 15.82 -0.80 7.28
CA ILE A 57 16.67 -0.79 6.12
C ILE A 57 18.09 -0.36 6.53
N ARG A 58 19.08 -1.17 6.24
CA ARG A 58 20.48 -0.78 6.34
C ARG A 58 20.98 -0.35 4.98
N PRO A 59 21.38 0.92 4.82
CA PRO A 59 21.98 1.38 3.58
C PRO A 59 23.23 0.55 3.22
N ALA A 60 23.39 0.28 1.93
CA ALA A 60 24.59 -0.36 1.41
C ALA A 60 25.81 0.52 1.62
N LEU A 61 26.98 -0.10 1.77
CA LEU A 61 28.26 0.58 1.87
C LEU A 61 28.69 1.13 0.50
N LEU A 62 28.36 0.40 -0.57
CA LEU A 62 28.65 0.80 -1.94
C LEU A 62 27.51 1.64 -2.54
N PRO A 63 27.82 2.70 -3.32
CA PRO A 63 26.81 3.62 -3.86
C PRO A 63 25.73 2.93 -4.74
N PHE A 64 26.09 1.81 -5.35
CA PHE A 64 25.24 1.00 -6.24
C PHE A 64 24.95 -0.39 -5.64
N GLY A 65 25.23 -0.55 -4.34
CA GLY A 65 24.93 -1.77 -3.60
C GLY A 65 23.43 -1.88 -3.28
N ARG A 66 22.96 -3.12 -3.17
CA ARG A 66 21.62 -3.37 -2.63
C ARG A 66 21.64 -3.20 -1.11
N HIS A 67 20.66 -2.49 -0.60
CA HIS A 67 20.45 -2.33 0.84
C HIS A 67 20.10 -3.68 1.48
N GLN A 68 20.25 -3.75 2.79
CA GLN A 68 20.04 -4.97 3.56
C GLN A 68 18.96 -4.76 4.62
N TRP A 69 18.29 -5.84 5.00
CA TRP A 69 17.45 -5.85 6.18
C TRP A 69 18.30 -5.87 7.44
N GLY A 70 18.02 -4.95 8.35
CA GLY A 70 18.55 -4.93 9.71
C GLY A 70 17.43 -5.17 10.71
N SER A 71 17.76 -5.57 11.95
CA SER A 71 16.78 -5.64 13.03
C SER A 71 16.48 -4.24 13.57
N ALA A 72 15.20 -3.98 13.84
CA ALA A 72 14.78 -2.82 14.61
C ALA A 72 15.10 -3.01 16.09
N PRO A 73 15.48 -1.96 16.83
CA PRO A 73 15.41 -1.98 18.27
C PRO A 73 13.95 -2.17 18.72
N PRO A 74 13.70 -2.81 19.86
CA PRO A 74 12.34 -2.86 20.38
C PRO A 74 11.80 -1.42 20.55
N PRO A 75 10.51 -1.18 20.27
CA PRO A 75 9.92 0.15 20.42
C PRO A 75 10.03 0.61 21.87
N SER A 76 10.64 1.76 22.08
CA SER A 76 10.86 2.34 23.40
C SER A 76 9.63 3.05 23.96
N ALA A 77 8.65 3.38 23.11
CA ALA A 77 7.47 4.10 23.55
C ALA A 77 6.42 3.15 24.13
N ALA A 78 6.00 3.43 25.36
CA ALA A 78 4.76 2.88 25.89
C ALA A 78 3.62 3.22 24.91
N ILE A 79 2.60 2.35 24.80
CA ILE A 79 1.31 2.75 24.25
C ILE A 79 0.93 4.00 25.02
N ALA A 80 0.69 5.12 24.32
CA ALA A 80 0.43 6.39 24.98
C ALA A 80 -0.61 6.18 26.09
N ALA A 81 -0.28 6.60 27.31
CA ALA A 81 -1.21 6.56 28.43
C ALA A 81 -2.50 7.23 27.96
N VAL A 82 -3.62 6.69 28.43
CA VAL A 82 -4.98 7.12 28.09
C VAL A 82 -5.04 8.64 27.99
N ALA A 83 -5.03 9.15 26.76
CA ALA A 83 -5.33 10.55 26.50
C ALA A 83 -6.79 10.81 26.91
N GLU A 84 -7.13 12.07 27.25
CA GLU A 84 -8.52 12.42 27.50
C GLU A 84 -9.41 11.91 26.35
N PRO A 85 -10.60 11.35 26.66
CA PRO A 85 -11.52 10.87 25.62
C PRO A 85 -11.88 12.02 24.65
N LEU A 86 -11.88 11.71 23.36
CA LEU A 86 -12.32 12.63 22.31
C LEU A 86 -13.80 12.41 21.99
N GLU A 87 -14.44 13.40 21.38
CA GLU A 87 -15.77 13.21 20.83
C GLU A 87 -15.74 12.26 19.61
N PRO A 88 -16.77 11.41 19.41
CA PRO A 88 -16.79 10.43 18.31
C PRO A 88 -16.59 11.05 16.92
N GLU A 89 -17.03 12.28 16.71
CA GLU A 89 -16.88 13.04 15.47
C GLU A 89 -15.39 13.34 15.14
N ALA A 90 -14.54 13.35 16.16
CA ALA A 90 -13.08 13.55 15.99
C ALA A 90 -12.35 12.29 15.53
N MET A 91 -13.02 11.13 15.45
CA MET A 91 -12.38 9.83 15.15
C MET A 91 -11.58 9.86 13.84
N GLN A 92 -12.16 10.37 12.76
CA GLN A 92 -11.50 10.44 11.46
C GLN A 92 -10.28 11.38 11.52
N ALA A 93 -10.44 12.56 12.14
CA ALA A 93 -9.34 13.52 12.28
C ALA A 93 -8.20 12.95 13.13
N TRP A 94 -8.53 12.23 14.21
CA TRP A 94 -7.53 11.53 15.02
C TRP A 94 -6.81 10.45 14.19
N ALA A 95 -7.53 9.62 13.44
CA ALA A 95 -6.94 8.58 12.59
C ALA A 95 -6.02 9.17 11.52
N ASP A 96 -6.38 10.31 10.94
CA ASP A 96 -5.57 11.05 9.97
C ASP A 96 -4.29 11.62 10.62
N ALA A 97 -4.38 12.14 11.85
CA ALA A 97 -3.22 12.61 12.59
C ALA A 97 -2.21 11.49 12.89
N GLN A 98 -2.67 10.24 13.10
CA GLN A 98 -1.76 9.11 13.32
C GLN A 98 -0.90 8.79 12.09
N VAL A 99 -1.39 9.06 10.87
CA VAL A 99 -0.62 8.87 9.63
C VAL A 99 0.59 9.80 9.58
N GLU A 100 0.47 11.00 10.13
CA GLU A 100 1.53 12.03 10.11
C GLU A 100 2.62 11.82 11.19
N LEU A 101 2.47 10.84 12.09
CA LEU A 101 3.50 10.50 13.07
C LEU A 101 4.82 10.13 12.38
N ALA A 102 5.93 10.62 12.92
CA ALA A 102 7.24 10.44 12.32
C ALA A 102 7.65 8.96 12.28
N LEU A 103 7.87 8.44 11.07
CA LEU A 103 8.41 7.10 10.82
C LEU A 103 9.71 7.22 10.04
N ASP A 104 10.73 6.45 10.46
CA ASP A 104 12.02 6.35 9.77
C ASP A 104 12.35 4.86 9.52
N PRO A 105 12.31 4.39 8.26
CA PRO A 105 12.59 3.00 7.95
C PRO A 105 14.08 2.62 8.10
N VAL A 106 14.97 3.58 8.37
CA VAL A 106 16.42 3.37 8.53
C VAL A 106 16.84 3.43 9.99
N ARG A 107 16.37 4.45 10.73
CA ARG A 107 16.75 4.69 12.13
C ARG A 107 15.70 4.20 13.11
N GLY A 108 14.46 4.06 12.67
CA GLY A 108 13.30 3.74 13.50
C GLY A 108 12.69 4.96 14.22
N PRO A 109 11.46 4.83 14.69
CA PRO A 109 10.58 3.69 14.48
C PRO A 109 10.08 3.58 13.03
N ALA A 110 9.96 2.36 12.51
CA ALA A 110 9.40 2.13 11.18
C ALA A 110 7.88 1.85 11.20
N TRP A 111 7.30 1.79 12.39
CA TRP A 111 5.87 1.65 12.65
C TRP A 111 5.51 2.20 14.02
N THR A 112 4.23 2.56 14.22
CA THR A 112 3.67 3.02 15.49
C THR A 112 2.36 2.31 15.78
N LEU A 113 2.07 2.06 17.05
CA LEU A 113 0.78 1.56 17.55
C LEU A 113 0.27 2.54 18.61
N THR A 114 -0.92 3.08 18.39
CA THR A 114 -1.54 4.09 19.27
C THR A 114 -2.99 3.72 19.53
N SER A 115 -3.56 4.20 20.62
CA SER A 115 -4.98 4.02 20.95
C SER A 115 -5.58 5.32 21.46
N GLN A 116 -6.88 5.52 21.23
CA GLN A 116 -7.67 6.66 21.68
C GLN A 116 -9.03 6.19 22.14
N GLY A 117 -9.42 6.60 23.36
CA GLY A 117 -10.77 6.44 23.88
C GLY A 117 -11.69 7.58 23.42
N PHE A 118 -12.99 7.32 23.33
CA PHE A 118 -14.00 8.30 22.96
C PHE A 118 -15.07 8.41 24.04
N THR A 119 -15.79 9.55 24.08
CA THR A 119 -16.80 9.84 25.09
C THR A 119 -18.00 8.90 25.06
N ASP A 120 -18.24 8.21 23.93
CA ASP A 120 -19.23 7.13 23.78
C ASP A 120 -18.78 5.79 24.39
N GLY A 121 -17.61 5.73 25.02
CA GLY A 121 -17.02 4.53 25.60
C GLY A 121 -16.27 3.66 24.60
N SER A 122 -16.26 4.02 23.32
CA SER A 122 -15.51 3.29 22.31
C SER A 122 -14.00 3.58 22.36
N THR A 123 -13.21 2.70 21.77
CA THR A 123 -11.77 2.88 21.60
C THR A 123 -11.38 2.57 20.17
N VAL A 124 -10.52 3.40 19.60
CA VAL A 124 -9.89 3.11 18.30
C VAL A 124 -8.40 2.88 18.50
N VAL A 125 -7.88 1.80 17.90
CA VAL A 125 -6.45 1.49 17.85
C VAL A 125 -5.97 1.71 16.43
N SER A 126 -4.83 2.39 16.28
CA SER A 126 -4.18 2.66 14.99
C SER A 126 -2.79 2.03 14.95
N LEU A 127 -2.54 1.19 13.95
CA LEU A 127 -1.21 0.71 13.58
C LEU A 127 -0.82 1.38 12.25
N VAL A 128 0.26 2.16 12.26
CA VAL A 128 0.82 2.79 11.07
C VAL A 128 2.19 2.19 10.79
N VAL A 129 2.42 1.69 9.58
CA VAL A 129 3.64 0.98 9.16
C VAL A 129 4.21 1.64 7.92
N SER A 130 5.50 1.93 7.90
CA SER A 130 6.19 2.40 6.69
C SER A 130 6.13 1.35 5.59
N HIS A 131 5.63 1.74 4.40
CA HIS A 131 5.56 0.84 3.24
C HIS A 131 6.95 0.38 2.76
N CYS A 132 8.02 1.08 3.18
CA CYS A 132 9.40 0.65 2.90
C CYS A 132 9.74 -0.69 3.54
N ILE A 133 9.09 -1.07 4.65
CA ILE A 133 9.40 -2.32 5.37
C ILE A 133 8.39 -3.44 5.13
N ALA A 134 7.16 -3.11 4.72
CA ALA A 134 6.10 -4.11 4.56
C ALA A 134 5.05 -3.64 3.53
N ASP A 135 4.50 -4.58 2.76
CA ASP A 135 3.25 -4.38 2.03
C ASP A 135 2.04 -4.82 2.87
N GLY A 136 0.83 -4.59 2.34
CA GLY A 136 -0.41 -4.90 3.05
C GLY A 136 -0.52 -6.36 3.51
N LEU A 137 -0.05 -7.32 2.70
CA LEU A 137 -0.09 -8.74 3.07
C LEU A 137 0.94 -9.06 4.16
N THR A 138 2.15 -8.49 4.09
CA THR A 138 3.15 -8.64 5.15
C THR A 138 2.64 -8.05 6.47
N VAL A 139 1.97 -6.89 6.43
CA VAL A 139 1.35 -6.30 7.64
C VAL A 139 0.25 -7.22 8.16
N ALA A 140 -0.61 -7.76 7.30
CA ALA A 140 -1.66 -8.68 7.69
C ALA A 140 -1.12 -9.94 8.39
N MET A 141 -0.04 -10.52 7.85
CA MET A 141 0.64 -11.66 8.46
C MET A 141 1.27 -11.30 9.81
N ALA A 142 1.97 -10.16 9.90
CA ALA A 142 2.58 -9.69 11.13
C ALA A 142 1.57 -9.48 12.25
N VAL A 143 0.43 -8.85 11.93
CA VAL A 143 -0.67 -8.62 12.87
C VAL A 143 -1.28 -9.94 13.33
N SER A 144 -1.56 -10.86 12.40
CA SER A 144 -2.13 -12.16 12.73
C SER A 144 -1.20 -13.00 13.64
N GLU A 145 0.10 -13.05 13.34
CA GLU A 145 1.08 -13.75 14.17
C GLU A 145 1.20 -13.10 15.55
N ALA A 146 1.26 -11.78 15.62
CA ALA A 146 1.34 -11.05 16.87
C ALA A 146 0.08 -11.21 17.75
N ALA A 147 -1.11 -11.24 17.14
CA ALA A 147 -2.37 -11.50 17.84
C ALA A 147 -2.43 -12.91 18.46
N ARG A 148 -1.74 -13.89 17.87
CA ARG A 148 -1.55 -15.23 18.45
C ARG A 148 -0.41 -15.30 19.47
N GLY A 149 0.28 -14.20 19.75
CA GLY A 149 1.47 -14.17 20.62
C GLY A 149 2.71 -14.82 20.00
N GLU A 150 2.72 -15.06 18.69
CA GLU A 150 3.86 -15.63 18.00
C GLU A 150 4.99 -14.59 17.85
N ARG A 151 6.21 -15.00 18.17
CA ARG A 151 7.42 -14.19 18.06
C ARG A 151 8.36 -14.84 17.06
N ARG A 152 8.26 -14.47 15.80
CA ARG A 152 9.22 -14.93 14.78
C ARG A 152 10.40 -13.99 14.73
N VAL A 153 11.55 -14.44 15.23
CA VAL A 153 12.83 -13.74 15.03
C VAL A 153 13.23 -13.88 13.56
N SER A 154 12.81 -12.94 12.73
CA SER A 154 13.11 -12.98 11.29
C SER A 154 14.50 -12.45 10.94
N ILE A 155 15.11 -11.62 11.79
CA ILE A 155 16.42 -11.02 11.53
C ILE A 155 17.18 -10.90 12.85
N HIS A 156 18.33 -11.57 12.94
CA HIS A 156 19.17 -11.46 14.14
C HIS A 156 19.88 -10.10 14.21
N PRO A 157 19.87 -9.42 15.37
CA PRO A 157 20.61 -8.21 15.57
C PRO A 157 22.11 -8.48 15.41
N GLY A 158 22.69 -7.94 14.37
CA GLY A 158 24.14 -7.97 14.19
C GLY A 158 24.76 -6.71 14.78
N VAL A 159 25.50 -6.82 15.89
CA VAL A 159 26.33 -5.72 16.38
C VAL A 159 27.40 -5.40 15.33
N TRP A 160 27.48 -4.15 14.89
CA TRP A 160 28.48 -3.70 13.93
C TRP A 160 29.87 -3.65 14.59
N THR A 161 30.81 -4.47 14.10
CA THR A 161 32.24 -4.39 14.42
C THR A 161 33.01 -4.15 13.11
N ALA A 162 34.21 -3.60 13.17
CA ALA A 162 35.07 -3.38 12.01
C ALA A 162 35.28 -4.68 11.18
N ARG A 163 35.38 -5.83 11.84
CA ARG A 163 35.48 -7.16 11.20
C ARG A 163 34.22 -7.54 10.42
N ARG A 164 33.04 -7.04 10.86
CA ARG A 164 31.77 -7.25 10.16
C ARG A 164 31.61 -6.30 8.97
N ALA A 165 32.25 -5.12 8.99
CA ALA A 165 32.24 -4.21 7.84
C ALA A 165 32.98 -4.82 6.65
N ALA A 166 34.11 -5.44 6.85
CA ALA A 166 34.85 -6.14 5.78
C ALA A 166 34.07 -7.33 5.20
N THR A 167 33.41 -8.13 6.08
CA THR A 167 32.53 -9.22 5.63
C THR A 167 31.29 -8.68 4.91
N ALA A 168 30.72 -7.54 5.33
CA ALA A 168 29.59 -6.90 4.68
C ALA A 168 29.97 -6.40 3.27
N LEU A 169 31.14 -5.77 3.11
CA LEU A 169 31.63 -5.32 1.81
C LEU A 169 31.84 -6.52 0.85
N GLY A 170 32.46 -7.61 1.34
CA GLY A 170 32.60 -8.85 0.56
C GLY A 170 31.24 -9.42 0.11
N ALA A 171 30.26 -9.43 1.02
CA ALA A 171 28.91 -9.89 0.69
C ALA A 171 28.20 -8.98 -0.34
N GLU A 172 28.40 -7.67 -0.26
CA GLU A 172 27.87 -6.72 -1.25
C GLU A 172 28.48 -6.92 -2.63
N LEU A 173 29.82 -7.06 -2.71
CA LEU A 173 30.52 -7.35 -3.96
C LEU A 173 30.05 -8.68 -4.57
N GLN A 174 29.97 -9.73 -3.76
CA GLN A 174 29.45 -11.02 -4.21
C GLN A 174 27.99 -10.91 -4.71
N ARG A 175 27.18 -10.07 -4.06
CA ARG A 175 25.81 -9.82 -4.48
C ARG A 175 25.72 -9.09 -5.81
N ILE A 176 26.53 -8.06 -6.03
CA ILE A 176 26.63 -7.34 -7.30
C ILE A 176 26.96 -8.29 -8.44
N VAL A 177 27.95 -9.16 -8.25
CA VAL A 177 28.33 -10.18 -9.26
C VAL A 177 27.14 -11.13 -9.53
N ARG A 178 26.45 -11.57 -8.49
CA ARG A 178 25.26 -12.45 -8.63
C ARG A 178 24.09 -11.78 -9.35
N ASP A 179 23.90 -10.48 -9.14
CA ASP A 179 22.81 -9.70 -9.75
C ASP A 179 23.18 -9.22 -11.19
N ALA A 180 24.45 -9.27 -11.59
CA ALA A 180 24.92 -8.81 -12.91
C ALA A 180 24.12 -9.39 -14.09
N PRO A 181 23.80 -10.71 -14.17
CA PRO A 181 23.00 -11.23 -15.29
C PRO A 181 21.60 -10.63 -15.39
N ALA A 182 20.96 -10.30 -14.27
CA ALA A 182 19.66 -9.64 -14.25
C ALA A 182 19.79 -8.19 -14.72
N THR A 183 20.83 -7.49 -14.28
CA THR A 183 21.15 -6.11 -14.67
C THR A 183 21.41 -6.00 -16.17
N PHE A 184 22.22 -6.91 -16.74
CA PHE A 184 22.48 -6.93 -18.19
C PHE A 184 21.22 -7.22 -19.02
N ARG A 185 20.36 -8.12 -18.56
CA ARG A 185 19.06 -8.36 -19.21
C ARG A 185 18.18 -7.11 -19.19
N ALA A 186 18.13 -6.40 -18.07
CA ALA A 186 17.38 -5.16 -17.92
C ALA A 186 17.92 -4.05 -18.82
N LEU A 187 19.25 -3.91 -18.95
CA LEU A 187 19.89 -2.98 -19.90
C LEU A 187 19.54 -3.32 -21.34
N GLY A 188 19.57 -4.59 -21.73
CA GLY A 188 19.15 -5.03 -23.05
C GLY A 188 17.68 -4.72 -23.36
N GLN A 189 16.80 -4.84 -22.38
CA GLN A 189 15.39 -4.45 -22.52
C GLN A 189 15.22 -2.94 -22.64
N LEU A 190 15.95 -2.16 -21.84
CA LEU A 190 15.92 -0.69 -21.94
C LEU A 190 16.36 -0.23 -23.34
N ALA A 191 17.45 -0.80 -23.88
CA ALA A 191 17.97 -0.49 -25.21
C ALA A 191 16.94 -0.82 -26.30
N ARG A 192 16.26 -1.98 -26.25
CA ARG A 192 15.20 -2.36 -27.19
C ARG A 192 13.99 -1.41 -27.11
N THR A 193 13.62 -0.99 -25.90
CA THR A 193 12.50 -0.06 -25.71
C THR A 193 12.85 1.32 -26.29
N ALA A 194 14.07 1.80 -26.05
CA ALA A 194 14.55 3.07 -26.61
C ALA A 194 14.59 3.04 -28.15
N SER A 195 15.07 1.93 -28.76
CA SER A 195 15.10 1.77 -30.21
C SER A 195 13.70 1.80 -30.84
N ASN A 196 12.72 1.19 -30.18
CA ASN A 196 11.34 1.15 -30.64
C ASN A 196 10.62 2.50 -30.46
N SER A 197 11.08 3.34 -29.51
CA SER A 197 10.49 4.67 -29.24
C SER A 197 11.00 5.74 -30.18
N LEU A 198 12.14 5.54 -30.81
CA LEU A 198 12.70 6.48 -31.82
C LEU A 198 11.87 6.52 -33.13
N GLY A 199 10.95 5.56 -33.33
CA GLY A 199 10.08 5.47 -34.51
C GLY A 199 8.71 6.11 -34.39
N THR A 200 8.24 6.50 -33.20
CA THR A 200 6.94 7.16 -33.00
C THR A 200 7.10 8.29 -31.98
N PRO A 201 7.01 9.56 -32.42
CA PRO A 201 6.94 10.67 -31.47
C PRO A 201 5.60 10.57 -30.73
N ASN A 202 5.65 10.07 -29.51
CA ASN A 202 4.49 10.07 -28.62
C ASN A 202 4.30 11.51 -28.09
N THR A 203 3.66 12.37 -28.89
CA THR A 203 3.43 13.80 -28.64
C THR A 203 2.34 14.08 -27.60
N ARG A 204 1.97 13.10 -26.76
CA ARG A 204 1.08 13.29 -25.61
C ARG A 204 1.80 13.07 -24.29
N ALA A 205 2.91 13.76 -24.08
CA ALA A 205 3.33 14.06 -22.74
C ALA A 205 2.25 14.97 -22.13
N ALA A 206 1.55 14.51 -21.10
CA ALA A 206 0.73 15.39 -20.31
C ALA A 206 1.61 16.59 -19.92
N SER A 207 1.21 17.81 -20.32
CA SER A 207 1.90 19.01 -19.85
C SER A 207 2.04 18.89 -18.34
N PRO A 208 3.23 19.09 -17.77
CA PRO A 208 3.35 19.15 -16.33
C PRO A 208 2.38 20.23 -15.87
N ALA A 209 1.37 19.84 -15.10
CA ALA A 209 0.53 20.82 -14.45
C ALA A 209 1.49 21.72 -13.67
N VAL A 210 1.36 23.03 -13.84
CA VAL A 210 2.17 24.01 -13.12
C VAL A 210 1.99 23.71 -11.65
N ALA A 211 3.06 23.28 -10.98
CA ALA A 211 3.03 23.04 -9.55
C ALA A 211 2.60 24.38 -8.90
N THR A 212 1.44 24.38 -8.26
CA THR A 212 1.06 25.52 -7.43
C THR A 212 2.02 25.50 -6.24
N GLU A 213 2.54 26.67 -5.85
CA GLU A 213 3.42 26.84 -4.68
C GLU A 213 2.65 26.67 -3.34
N ASP A 214 1.60 25.83 -3.33
CA ASP A 214 0.85 25.55 -2.12
C ASP A 214 1.54 24.41 -1.34
N ASP A 215 2.41 24.80 -0.42
CA ASP A 215 3.20 23.92 0.44
C ASP A 215 2.40 23.34 1.63
N ARG A 216 1.09 23.63 1.74
CA ARG A 216 0.26 23.04 2.80
C ARG A 216 0.24 21.53 2.65
N THR A 217 0.59 20.83 3.73
CA THR A 217 0.44 19.38 3.79
C THR A 217 -1.03 18.99 3.90
N ILE A 218 -1.40 17.95 3.19
CA ILE A 218 -2.75 17.39 3.22
C ILE A 218 -2.70 15.90 3.48
N VAL A 219 -3.72 15.39 4.15
CA VAL A 219 -4.04 13.96 4.20
C VAL A 219 -5.17 13.71 3.20
N TYR A 220 -5.02 12.67 2.37
CA TYR A 220 -6.04 12.37 1.36
C TYR A 220 -7.37 11.99 2.02
N PRO A 221 -8.50 12.50 1.53
CA PRO A 221 -9.80 12.02 1.93
C PRO A 221 -9.90 10.50 1.88
N SER A 222 -10.43 9.91 2.93
CA SER A 222 -10.61 8.47 3.06
C SER A 222 -12.00 8.17 3.60
N VAL A 223 -12.65 7.14 3.04
CA VAL A 223 -13.93 6.64 3.50
C VAL A 223 -13.82 5.14 3.70
N PHE A 224 -14.20 4.68 4.87
CA PHE A 224 -14.13 3.29 5.27
C PHE A 224 -15.54 2.74 5.50
N LEU A 225 -15.80 1.57 4.94
CA LEU A 225 -17.08 0.88 5.16
C LEU A 225 -16.89 -0.63 5.08
N ARG A 226 -17.89 -1.36 5.57
CA ARG A 226 -17.99 -2.81 5.43
C ARG A 226 -19.31 -3.20 4.79
N VAL A 227 -19.26 -4.23 3.95
CA VAL A 227 -20.44 -4.80 3.30
C VAL A 227 -20.53 -6.26 3.73
N PRO A 228 -21.70 -6.77 4.18
CA PRO A 228 -21.86 -8.19 4.50
C PRO A 228 -21.44 -9.07 3.30
N THR A 229 -20.64 -10.11 3.56
CA THR A 229 -20.17 -11.02 2.47
C THR A 229 -21.34 -11.65 1.72
N SER A 230 -22.46 -11.94 2.39
CA SER A 230 -23.67 -12.49 1.76
C SER A 230 -24.26 -11.53 0.72
N VAL A 231 -24.34 -10.22 1.06
CA VAL A 231 -24.82 -9.17 0.13
C VAL A 231 -23.88 -9.03 -1.05
N TRP A 232 -22.57 -8.90 -0.78
CA TRP A 232 -21.55 -8.82 -1.82
C TRP A 232 -21.60 -9.99 -2.79
N ASP A 233 -21.60 -11.22 -2.25
CA ASP A 233 -21.60 -12.44 -3.06
C ASP A 233 -22.89 -12.62 -3.87
N ALA A 234 -24.04 -12.22 -3.31
CA ALA A 234 -25.30 -12.23 -4.05
C ALA A 234 -25.25 -11.28 -5.25
N ARG A 235 -24.74 -10.06 -5.05
CA ARG A 235 -24.59 -9.06 -6.12
C ARG A 235 -23.54 -9.45 -7.16
N ALA A 236 -22.39 -9.96 -6.73
CA ALA A 236 -21.37 -10.46 -7.65
C ALA A 236 -21.94 -11.60 -8.52
N ARG A 237 -22.62 -12.59 -7.93
CA ARG A 237 -23.23 -13.70 -8.67
C ARG A 237 -24.33 -13.24 -9.62
N SER A 238 -25.21 -12.32 -9.22
CA SER A 238 -26.29 -11.82 -10.10
C SER A 238 -25.74 -11.14 -11.36
N ARG A 239 -24.52 -10.55 -11.28
CA ARG A 239 -23.81 -9.97 -12.43
C ARG A 239 -22.87 -10.94 -13.14
N GLY A 240 -22.78 -12.21 -12.70
CA GLY A 240 -21.89 -13.23 -13.27
C GLY A 240 -20.41 -12.96 -13.00
N ALA A 241 -20.09 -12.48 -11.81
CA ALA A 241 -18.75 -12.08 -11.41
C ALA A 241 -18.24 -12.83 -10.18
N SER A 242 -16.90 -12.98 -10.09
CA SER A 242 -16.22 -13.28 -8.84
C SER A 242 -16.13 -12.03 -7.96
N ARG A 243 -15.80 -12.20 -6.67
CA ARG A 243 -15.57 -11.06 -5.73
C ARG A 243 -14.60 -10.04 -6.31
N LEU A 244 -13.47 -10.50 -6.87
CA LEU A 244 -12.45 -9.61 -7.44
C LEU A 244 -12.93 -8.91 -8.71
N THR A 245 -13.68 -9.60 -9.57
CA THR A 245 -14.24 -8.98 -10.78
C THR A 245 -15.26 -7.91 -10.42
N PHE A 246 -16.08 -8.17 -9.41
CA PHE A 246 -17.05 -7.22 -8.90
C PHE A 246 -16.36 -6.00 -8.26
N LEU A 247 -15.28 -6.22 -7.50
CA LEU A 247 -14.44 -5.14 -6.97
C LEU A 247 -13.85 -4.29 -8.10
N ALA A 248 -13.35 -4.92 -9.18
CA ALA A 248 -12.81 -4.18 -10.33
C ALA A 248 -13.90 -3.33 -11.02
N ALA A 249 -15.15 -3.83 -11.10
CA ALA A 249 -16.26 -3.06 -11.62
C ALA A 249 -16.61 -1.86 -10.73
N ILE A 250 -16.66 -2.04 -9.40
CA ILE A 250 -16.86 -0.93 -8.45
C ILE A 250 -15.72 0.08 -8.55
N THR A 251 -14.47 -0.39 -8.69
CA THR A 251 -13.31 0.51 -8.86
C THR A 251 -13.42 1.31 -10.16
N ALA A 252 -13.97 0.71 -11.22
CA ALA A 252 -14.21 1.43 -12.48
C ALA A 252 -15.31 2.51 -12.31
N GLY A 253 -16.41 2.20 -11.62
CA GLY A 253 -17.43 3.20 -11.27
C GLY A 253 -16.89 4.32 -10.37
N PHE A 254 -16.00 3.98 -9.43
CA PHE A 254 -15.30 4.96 -8.61
C PHE A 254 -14.42 5.90 -9.46
N ALA A 255 -13.65 5.34 -10.38
CA ALA A 255 -12.84 6.13 -11.31
C ALA A 255 -13.70 7.03 -12.20
N GLU A 256 -14.85 6.54 -12.67
CA GLU A 256 -15.82 7.33 -13.43
C GLU A 256 -16.32 8.52 -12.63
N GLY A 257 -16.74 8.31 -11.39
CA GLY A 257 -17.18 9.38 -10.48
C GLY A 257 -16.11 10.43 -10.17
N LEU A 258 -14.83 10.05 -10.29
CA LEU A 258 -13.69 10.97 -10.19
C LEU A 258 -13.33 11.65 -11.52
N GLY A 259 -14.02 11.34 -12.62
CA GLY A 259 -13.70 11.87 -13.96
C GLY A 259 -12.44 11.26 -14.59
N ARG A 260 -11.97 10.09 -14.12
CA ARG A 260 -10.76 9.40 -14.61
C ARG A 260 -11.08 8.47 -15.77
N ILE A 261 -11.75 8.99 -16.78
CA ILE A 261 -12.11 8.28 -18.01
C ILE A 261 -11.25 8.80 -19.16
N ARG A 262 -10.79 7.89 -20.02
CA ARG A 262 -10.08 8.19 -21.27
C ARG A 262 -10.61 7.24 -22.37
N ASP A 263 -11.15 7.82 -23.44
CA ASP A 263 -11.68 7.07 -24.59
C ASP A 263 -12.70 5.97 -24.16
N ASP A 264 -13.63 6.29 -23.24
CA ASP A 264 -14.62 5.41 -22.61
C ASP A 264 -14.05 4.30 -21.72
N ASP A 265 -12.73 4.28 -21.51
CA ASP A 265 -12.03 3.32 -20.68
C ASP A 265 -11.57 3.94 -19.35
N VAL A 266 -11.57 3.13 -18.33
CA VAL A 266 -10.89 3.37 -17.05
C VAL A 266 -9.69 2.44 -16.96
N THR A 267 -8.54 2.98 -16.54
CA THR A 267 -7.34 2.17 -16.30
C THR A 267 -7.22 1.82 -14.82
N LEU A 268 -7.23 0.52 -14.52
CA LEU A 268 -7.00 -0.02 -13.18
C LEU A 268 -5.56 -0.51 -13.03
N LEU A 269 -4.93 -0.19 -11.89
CA LEU A 269 -3.71 -0.83 -11.42
C LEU A 269 -4.05 -1.86 -10.35
N ILE A 270 -3.77 -3.13 -10.61
CA ILE A 270 -4.11 -4.22 -9.72
C ILE A 270 -2.83 -4.85 -9.18
N PRO A 271 -2.53 -4.68 -7.88
CA PRO A 271 -1.42 -5.37 -7.23
C PRO A 271 -1.64 -6.89 -7.23
N VAL A 272 -0.66 -7.64 -7.70
CA VAL A 272 -0.68 -9.10 -7.78
C VAL A 272 0.42 -9.68 -6.91
N ASN A 273 0.05 -10.43 -5.89
CA ASN A 273 0.99 -11.08 -4.98
C ASN A 273 1.88 -12.08 -5.75
N GLN A 274 3.19 -11.96 -5.58
CA GLN A 274 4.22 -12.81 -6.21
C GLN A 274 4.85 -13.81 -5.22
N ARG A 275 4.45 -13.79 -3.95
CA ARG A 275 5.03 -14.68 -2.93
C ARG A 275 4.80 -16.14 -3.26
N LYS A 276 5.86 -16.93 -3.11
CA LYS A 276 5.83 -18.39 -3.31
C LYS A 276 5.46 -19.17 -2.03
N GLY A 277 5.22 -18.48 -0.92
CA GLY A 277 4.84 -19.05 0.36
C GLY A 277 4.99 -18.07 1.52
N LEU A 278 4.52 -18.48 2.70
CA LEU A 278 4.51 -17.67 3.93
C LEU A 278 5.91 -17.46 4.55
N SER A 279 6.92 -18.20 4.09
CA SER A 279 8.32 -18.05 4.56
C SER A 279 9.11 -16.98 3.82
N HIS A 280 8.47 -16.25 2.92
CA HIS A 280 9.13 -15.20 2.15
C HIS A 280 9.46 -13.99 3.05
N ILE A 281 10.76 -13.62 3.10
CA ILE A 281 11.26 -12.54 3.98
C ILE A 281 11.18 -11.14 3.34
N GLY A 282 10.76 -11.02 2.08
CA GLY A 282 10.62 -9.73 1.39
C GLY A 282 9.63 -8.79 2.10
N GLY A 283 9.86 -7.48 2.03
CA GLY A 283 8.92 -6.47 2.49
C GLY A 283 7.76 -6.34 1.54
N ASN A 284 8.10 -6.25 0.27
CA ASN A 284 7.19 -6.03 -0.83
C ASN A 284 7.46 -7.06 -1.94
N ASP A 285 6.46 -7.85 -2.24
CA ASP A 285 6.55 -8.87 -3.30
C ASP A 285 5.29 -8.86 -4.15
N VAL A 286 5.13 -7.75 -4.87
CA VAL A 286 3.93 -7.44 -5.64
C VAL A 286 4.32 -7.04 -7.05
N ALA A 287 3.67 -7.63 -8.06
CA ALA A 287 3.66 -7.12 -9.41
C ALA A 287 2.42 -6.25 -9.65
N LEU A 288 2.47 -5.32 -10.58
CA LEU A 288 1.33 -4.49 -10.95
C LEU A 288 0.77 -4.94 -12.30
N ALA A 289 -0.49 -5.35 -12.33
CA ALA A 289 -1.24 -5.56 -13.55
C ALA A 289 -1.94 -4.26 -13.95
N THR A 290 -1.80 -3.86 -15.21
CA THR A 290 -2.59 -2.78 -15.81
C THR A 290 -3.78 -3.41 -16.53
N PHE A 291 -4.98 -2.92 -16.24
CA PHE A 291 -6.21 -3.48 -16.78
C PHE A 291 -7.20 -2.38 -17.17
N LYS A 292 -7.63 -2.36 -18.44
CA LYS A 292 -8.62 -1.39 -18.94
C LYS A 292 -10.03 -1.97 -18.85
N VAL A 293 -10.95 -1.15 -18.33
CA VAL A 293 -12.37 -1.49 -18.16
C VAL A 293 -13.19 -0.42 -18.84
N ARG A 294 -14.07 -0.80 -19.74
CA ARG A 294 -15.08 0.11 -20.31
C ARG A 294 -16.11 0.44 -19.23
N VAL A 295 -16.54 1.69 -19.19
CA VAL A 295 -17.52 2.17 -18.20
C VAL A 295 -18.86 1.42 -18.34
N ASP A 296 -19.35 1.22 -19.57
CA ASP A 296 -20.59 0.50 -19.85
C ASP A 296 -20.50 -0.98 -19.43
N GLU A 297 -19.34 -1.65 -19.65
CA GLU A 297 -19.09 -3.01 -19.23
C GLU A 297 -19.15 -3.18 -17.69
N ALA A 298 -18.63 -2.20 -16.95
CA ALA A 298 -18.61 -2.23 -15.48
C ALA A 298 -20.03 -2.19 -14.86
N ARG A 299 -20.99 -1.61 -15.56
CA ARG A 299 -22.39 -1.50 -15.11
C ARG A 299 -23.27 -2.70 -15.51
N GLY A 300 -22.83 -3.49 -16.50
CA GLY A 300 -23.56 -4.60 -17.07
C GLY A 300 -23.29 -5.95 -16.44
N ARG A 301 -23.43 -7.00 -17.26
CA ARG A 301 -23.04 -8.38 -16.93
C ARG A 301 -21.52 -8.54 -17.06
N LEU A 302 -20.87 -9.06 -16.03
CA LEU A 302 -19.42 -9.01 -15.88
C LEU A 302 -18.66 -10.25 -16.39
N HIS A 303 -19.32 -11.16 -17.10
CA HIS A 303 -18.68 -12.40 -17.58
C HIS A 303 -17.49 -12.15 -18.53
N ALA A 304 -17.61 -11.17 -19.43
CA ALA A 304 -16.53 -10.83 -20.35
C ALA A 304 -15.37 -10.18 -19.59
N LEU A 305 -15.66 -9.24 -18.68
CA LEU A 305 -14.70 -8.62 -17.80
C LEU A 305 -13.94 -9.66 -16.97
N GLN A 306 -14.65 -10.64 -16.40
CA GLN A 306 -14.07 -11.72 -15.61
C GLN A 306 -13.04 -12.55 -16.40
N ARG A 307 -13.38 -12.94 -17.64
CA ARG A 307 -12.44 -13.70 -18.49
C ARG A 307 -11.19 -12.88 -18.80
N ARG A 308 -11.36 -11.61 -19.20
CA ARG A 308 -10.24 -10.68 -19.49
C ARG A 308 -9.36 -10.46 -18.27
N LEU A 309 -9.97 -10.15 -17.12
CA LEU A 309 -9.25 -9.92 -15.88
C LEU A 309 -8.43 -11.16 -15.46
N ARG A 310 -9.05 -12.35 -15.48
CA ARG A 310 -8.36 -13.60 -15.16
C ARG A 310 -7.13 -13.82 -16.07
N THR A 311 -7.27 -13.61 -17.36
CA THR A 311 -6.16 -13.75 -18.32
C THR A 311 -5.04 -12.74 -18.01
N THR A 312 -5.38 -11.49 -17.73
CA THR A 312 -4.40 -10.45 -17.37
C THR A 312 -3.64 -10.81 -16.11
N LEU A 313 -4.33 -11.24 -15.05
CA LEU A 313 -3.70 -11.62 -13.78
C LEU A 313 -2.77 -12.84 -13.92
N LEU A 314 -3.18 -13.84 -14.70
CA LEU A 314 -2.34 -15.02 -14.98
C LEU A 314 -1.06 -14.62 -15.74
N ARG A 315 -1.19 -13.78 -16.77
CA ARG A 315 -0.01 -13.24 -17.49
C ARG A 315 0.93 -12.46 -16.59
N THR A 316 0.38 -11.58 -15.74
CA THR A 316 1.20 -10.79 -14.80
C THR A 316 1.95 -11.65 -13.79
N ARG A 317 1.40 -12.82 -13.41
CA ARG A 317 2.11 -13.79 -12.55
C ARG A 317 3.23 -14.53 -13.28
N GLN A 318 3.06 -14.80 -14.55
CA GLN A 318 4.01 -15.60 -15.36
C GLN A 318 5.11 -14.73 -15.98
N GLU A 319 4.77 -13.51 -16.37
CA GLU A 319 5.67 -12.59 -17.07
C GLU A 319 5.80 -11.31 -16.25
N PRO A 320 7.02 -10.94 -15.81
CA PRO A 320 7.22 -9.64 -15.20
C PRO A 320 6.84 -8.54 -16.22
N ASN A 321 6.05 -7.56 -15.76
CA ASN A 321 5.73 -6.42 -16.61
C ASN A 321 7.02 -5.65 -17.00
N ARG A 322 6.94 -4.80 -18.03
CA ARG A 322 8.10 -4.06 -18.56
C ARG A 322 8.82 -3.25 -17.47
N LEU A 323 8.08 -2.67 -16.52
CA LEU A 323 8.66 -1.90 -15.41
C LEU A 323 9.36 -2.83 -14.41
N ALA A 324 8.76 -3.97 -14.05
CA ALA A 324 9.38 -4.95 -13.16
C ALA A 324 10.67 -5.51 -13.74
N ALA A 325 10.75 -5.66 -15.06
CA ALA A 325 11.95 -6.11 -15.74
C ALA A 325 13.11 -5.10 -15.69
N LEU A 326 12.84 -3.82 -15.42
CA LEU A 326 13.85 -2.76 -15.24
C LEU A 326 14.27 -2.59 -13.77
N LEU A 327 13.57 -3.19 -12.82
CA LEU A 327 13.93 -3.09 -11.39
C LEU A 327 15.37 -3.45 -11.05
N PRO A 328 16.06 -4.40 -11.73
CA PRO A 328 17.48 -4.66 -11.50
C PRO A 328 18.41 -3.48 -11.76
N LEU A 329 17.96 -2.44 -12.48
CA LEU A 329 18.71 -1.20 -12.69
C LEU A 329 18.60 -0.23 -11.52
N VAL A 330 17.63 -0.38 -10.65
CA VAL A 330 17.34 0.56 -9.55
C VAL A 330 18.57 0.87 -8.67
N PRO A 331 19.42 -0.10 -8.27
CA PRO A 331 20.59 0.19 -7.46
C PRO A 331 21.61 1.12 -8.14
N PHE A 332 21.59 1.17 -9.49
CA PHE A 332 22.53 1.96 -10.29
C PHE A 332 21.99 3.34 -10.67
N VAL A 333 20.73 3.63 -10.36
CA VAL A 333 20.11 4.92 -10.67
C VAL A 333 20.46 5.92 -9.58
N PRO A 334 21.20 7.01 -9.88
CA PRO A 334 21.44 8.07 -8.91
C PRO A 334 20.11 8.68 -8.43
N ARG A 335 20.04 9.07 -7.15
CA ARG A 335 18.82 9.65 -6.55
C ARG A 335 18.24 10.80 -7.38
N ARG A 336 19.09 11.69 -7.91
CA ARG A 336 18.66 12.81 -8.76
C ARG A 336 18.06 12.36 -10.11
N ALA A 337 18.58 11.29 -10.69
CA ALA A 337 18.08 10.72 -11.93
C ALA A 337 16.81 9.88 -11.70
N PHE A 338 16.63 9.32 -10.50
CA PHE A 338 15.43 8.53 -10.17
C PHE A 338 14.16 9.38 -10.19
N SER A 339 14.22 10.62 -9.71
CA SER A 339 13.10 11.55 -9.79
C SER A 339 12.67 11.78 -11.25
N ALA A 340 13.60 12.09 -12.14
CA ALA A 340 13.30 12.27 -13.56
C ALA A 340 12.79 10.98 -14.22
N ALA A 341 13.42 9.83 -13.92
CA ALA A 341 13.01 8.53 -14.45
C ALA A 341 11.63 8.09 -13.95
N SER A 342 11.29 8.36 -12.68
CA SER A 342 9.98 8.04 -12.13
C SER A 342 8.88 8.94 -12.69
N HIS A 343 9.15 10.23 -12.91
CA HIS A 343 8.23 11.13 -13.61
C HIS A 343 7.97 10.65 -15.05
N LEU A 344 9.02 10.18 -15.74
CA LEU A 344 8.86 9.61 -17.09
C LEU A 344 8.08 8.28 -17.06
N ALA A 345 8.34 7.42 -16.09
CA ALA A 345 7.65 6.14 -15.89
C ALA A 345 6.19 6.34 -15.44
N LEU A 346 5.93 7.32 -14.57
CA LEU A 346 4.59 7.70 -14.12
C LEU A 346 3.86 8.54 -15.18
N GLY A 347 4.56 9.36 -15.97
CA GLY A 347 4.01 10.09 -17.11
C GLY A 347 3.57 9.17 -18.26
N ALA A 348 4.15 7.95 -18.34
CA ALA A 348 3.61 6.88 -19.19
C ALA A 348 2.25 6.33 -18.70
N LEU A 349 1.81 6.70 -17.49
CA LEU A 349 0.46 6.46 -16.95
C LEU A 349 -0.46 7.67 -17.23
N ALA A 350 -0.41 8.20 -18.46
CA ALA A 350 -1.25 9.32 -18.90
C ALA A 350 -2.77 9.10 -18.72
N ASP A 351 -3.16 7.86 -18.45
CA ASP A 351 -4.56 7.43 -18.30
C ASP A 351 -5.11 7.66 -16.87
N LEU A 352 -4.42 8.36 -15.97
CA LEU A 352 -4.84 8.60 -14.58
C LEU A 352 -5.39 7.33 -13.88
N PRO A 353 -4.59 6.28 -13.71
CA PRO A 353 -5.09 5.01 -13.25
C PRO A 353 -5.64 5.08 -11.81
N VAL A 354 -6.59 4.18 -11.51
CA VAL A 354 -7.09 3.95 -10.16
C VAL A 354 -6.55 2.61 -9.66
N THR A 355 -5.99 2.60 -8.45
CA THR A 355 -5.50 1.35 -7.85
C THR A 355 -6.67 0.55 -7.28
N CYS A 356 -6.78 -0.71 -7.72
CA CYS A 356 -7.72 -1.71 -7.20
C CYS A 356 -6.92 -2.74 -6.38
N SER A 357 -6.80 -2.50 -5.08
CA SER A 357 -5.98 -3.32 -4.18
C SER A 357 -6.86 -4.32 -3.42
N ASN A 358 -6.67 -5.62 -3.69
CA ASN A 358 -7.39 -6.69 -3.01
C ASN A 358 -6.41 -7.53 -2.17
N LEU A 359 -6.57 -7.49 -0.85
CA LEU A 359 -5.78 -8.29 0.10
C LEU A 359 -6.29 -9.73 0.23
N GLY A 360 -7.45 -10.06 -0.39
CA GLY A 360 -8.05 -11.40 -0.28
C GLY A 360 -8.64 -11.68 1.09
N ASP A 361 -8.67 -12.96 1.47
CA ASP A 361 -9.17 -13.39 2.78
C ASP A 361 -8.12 -13.08 3.86
N LEU A 362 -8.47 -12.19 4.79
CA LEU A 362 -7.61 -11.80 5.90
C LEU A 362 -7.75 -12.79 7.07
N PRO A 363 -6.64 -13.09 7.78
CA PRO A 363 -6.69 -13.96 8.94
C PRO A 363 -7.64 -13.43 10.02
N LYS A 364 -8.48 -14.30 10.58
CA LYS A 364 -9.46 -13.90 11.62
C LYS A 364 -8.81 -13.30 12.87
N ASP A 365 -7.59 -13.77 13.19
CA ASP A 365 -6.84 -13.33 14.37
C ASP A 365 -6.48 -11.83 14.28
N MET A 366 -6.47 -11.25 13.09
CA MET A 366 -6.27 -9.81 12.91
C MET A 366 -7.30 -8.94 13.62
N LEU A 367 -8.49 -9.47 13.93
CA LEU A 367 -9.50 -8.75 14.71
C LEU A 367 -9.24 -8.75 16.20
N GLN A 368 -8.33 -9.62 16.71
CA GLN A 368 -8.19 -9.94 18.14
C GLN A 368 -6.89 -9.38 18.74
N ILE A 369 -6.59 -8.11 18.49
CA ILE A 369 -5.31 -7.51 18.92
C ILE A 369 -5.24 -7.22 20.44
N ASP A 370 -6.40 -7.18 21.12
CA ASP A 370 -6.51 -7.06 22.59
C ASP A 370 -7.04 -8.35 23.25
N GLY A 371 -7.00 -9.47 22.50
CA GLY A 371 -7.54 -10.77 22.96
C GLY A 371 -9.02 -10.98 22.64
N ASN A 372 -9.77 -9.93 22.27
CA ASN A 372 -11.17 -10.00 21.87
C ASN A 372 -11.33 -9.43 20.47
N ALA A 373 -12.38 -9.84 19.77
CA ALA A 373 -12.64 -9.33 18.44
C ALA A 373 -13.02 -7.84 18.46
N ALA A 374 -12.41 -7.06 17.60
CA ALA A 374 -12.84 -5.71 17.32
C ALA A 374 -14.20 -5.71 16.61
N ASP A 375 -15.03 -4.72 16.91
CA ASP A 375 -16.36 -4.57 16.30
C ASP A 375 -16.25 -4.17 14.83
N ARG A 376 -15.22 -3.36 14.49
CA ARG A 376 -14.92 -2.93 13.13
C ARG A 376 -13.41 -2.87 12.91
N MET A 377 -13.00 -3.19 11.70
CA MET A 377 -11.62 -3.05 11.24
C MET A 377 -11.61 -2.46 9.84
N CYS A 378 -10.71 -1.52 9.59
CA CYS A 378 -10.42 -1.00 8.26
C CYS A 378 -8.92 -0.80 8.06
N PHE A 379 -8.50 -0.55 6.82
CA PHE A 379 -7.10 -0.36 6.47
C PHE A 379 -6.99 0.52 5.22
N ARG A 380 -5.90 1.27 5.12
CA ARG A 380 -5.58 2.05 3.92
C ARG A 380 -4.08 2.09 3.67
N GLY A 381 -3.68 2.33 2.42
CA GLY A 381 -2.36 2.81 2.06
C GLY A 381 -2.45 4.28 1.67
N ILE A 382 -1.57 5.11 2.20
CA ILE A 382 -1.60 6.56 1.99
C ILE A 382 -0.18 7.12 2.04
N ASP A 383 0.10 8.18 1.28
CA ASP A 383 1.31 8.98 1.45
C ASP A 383 1.09 10.00 2.56
N ARG A 384 2.07 10.17 3.43
CA ARG A 384 2.09 11.19 4.48
C ARG A 384 2.92 12.40 4.05
N SER A 385 2.70 13.53 4.73
CA SER A 385 3.45 14.78 4.52
C SER A 385 3.44 15.23 3.06
N VAL A 386 2.29 15.11 2.39
CA VAL A 386 2.15 15.45 0.98
C VAL A 386 1.78 16.91 0.83
N ALA A 387 2.61 17.67 0.12
CA ALA A 387 2.27 19.03 -0.28
C ALA A 387 1.11 19.02 -1.28
N ARG A 388 0.14 19.92 -1.09
CA ARG A 388 -1.02 20.05 -1.97
C ARG A 388 -0.61 20.28 -3.42
N GLY A 389 0.33 21.18 -3.67
CA GLY A 389 0.85 21.45 -5.01
C GLY A 389 1.46 20.20 -5.68
N ALA A 390 2.13 19.32 -4.91
CA ALA A 390 2.72 18.10 -5.44
C ALA A 390 1.67 17.07 -5.88
N ILE A 391 0.54 16.95 -5.17
CA ILE A 391 -0.53 16.02 -5.55
C ILE A 391 -1.36 16.58 -6.70
N GLU A 392 -1.58 17.88 -6.75
CA GLU A 392 -2.29 18.53 -7.87
C GLU A 392 -1.48 18.45 -9.17
N ALA A 393 -0.15 18.59 -9.11
CA ALA A 393 0.74 18.38 -10.25
C ALA A 393 0.68 16.93 -10.80
N ARG A 394 0.33 15.94 -9.97
CA ARG A 394 0.09 14.54 -10.37
C ARG A 394 -1.36 14.29 -10.81
N GLN A 395 -2.20 15.30 -10.85
CA GLN A 395 -3.64 15.21 -11.14
C GLN A 395 -4.38 14.31 -10.15
N GLY A 396 -3.93 14.29 -8.88
CA GLY A 396 -4.56 13.57 -7.80
C GLY A 396 -4.13 12.11 -7.65
N VAL A 397 -4.80 11.41 -6.74
CA VAL A 397 -4.62 9.99 -6.43
C VAL A 397 -5.99 9.34 -6.22
N ALA A 398 -6.13 8.07 -6.57
CA ALA A 398 -7.32 7.29 -6.26
C ALA A 398 -6.97 5.82 -6.05
N THR A 399 -7.46 5.24 -4.96
CA THR A 399 -7.25 3.84 -4.60
C THR A 399 -8.50 3.29 -3.92
N LEU A 400 -8.93 2.10 -4.32
CA LEU A 400 -9.89 1.29 -3.59
C LEU A 400 -9.16 0.08 -3.03
N PHE A 401 -9.17 -0.06 -1.72
CA PHE A 401 -8.68 -1.24 -1.01
C PHE A 401 -9.86 -2.12 -0.62
N ALA A 402 -9.66 -3.44 -0.69
CA ALA A 402 -10.62 -4.42 -0.21
C ALA A 402 -9.91 -5.59 0.49
N GLY A 403 -10.58 -6.14 1.50
CA GLY A 403 -10.17 -7.37 2.18
C GLY A 403 -11.38 -8.07 2.78
N VAL A 404 -11.36 -9.39 2.77
CA VAL A 404 -12.42 -10.20 3.39
C VAL A 404 -12.05 -10.43 4.85
N ILE A 405 -12.86 -9.94 5.76
CA ILE A 405 -12.84 -10.25 7.19
C ILE A 405 -14.02 -11.18 7.51
N PRO A 406 -14.03 -11.87 8.67
CA PRO A 406 -15.15 -12.74 9.03
C PRO A 406 -16.50 -12.02 8.93
N GLY A 407 -17.36 -12.49 8.04
CA GLY A 407 -18.71 -11.95 7.81
C GLY A 407 -18.83 -10.73 6.88
N TYR A 408 -17.73 -10.06 6.55
CA TYR A 408 -17.77 -8.78 5.82
C TYR A 408 -16.65 -8.66 4.78
N ILE A 409 -16.89 -7.81 3.79
CA ILE A 409 -15.87 -7.21 2.92
C ILE A 409 -15.58 -5.81 3.47
N ALA A 410 -14.38 -5.57 3.96
CA ALA A 410 -13.91 -4.23 4.32
C ALA A 410 -13.48 -3.50 3.05
N LEU A 411 -13.97 -2.28 2.87
CA LEU A 411 -13.66 -1.40 1.74
C LEU A 411 -13.10 -0.08 2.25
N SER A 412 -12.06 0.40 1.59
CA SER A 412 -11.47 1.71 1.90
C SER A 412 -11.24 2.48 0.61
N PHE A 413 -11.98 3.55 0.44
CA PHE A 413 -11.83 4.49 -0.66
C PHE A 413 -10.90 5.62 -0.22
N VAL A 414 -9.82 5.83 -0.94
CA VAL A 414 -8.86 6.90 -0.70
C VAL A 414 -8.71 7.68 -2.00
N ALA A 415 -9.03 8.96 -1.99
CA ALA A 415 -8.88 9.79 -3.17
C ALA A 415 -8.63 11.26 -2.84
N TYR A 416 -7.81 11.87 -3.67
CA TYR A 416 -7.74 13.31 -3.86
C TYR A 416 -7.84 13.57 -5.37
N GLN A 417 -8.84 14.29 -5.80
CA GLN A 417 -9.03 14.65 -7.20
C GLN A 417 -9.32 16.15 -7.29
N PRO A 418 -8.39 16.95 -7.86
CA PRO A 418 -8.61 18.38 -8.00
C PRO A 418 -9.96 18.70 -8.66
N GLY A 419 -10.70 19.63 -8.06
CA GLY A 419 -12.02 20.04 -8.57
C GLY A 419 -13.18 19.07 -8.34
N VAL A 420 -12.93 17.83 -7.88
CA VAL A 420 -13.98 16.81 -7.67
C VAL A 420 -14.00 16.34 -6.22
N VAL A 421 -12.88 15.80 -5.72
CA VAL A 421 -12.76 15.29 -4.34
C VAL A 421 -11.54 15.92 -3.70
N THR A 422 -11.75 16.90 -2.83
CA THR A 422 -10.71 17.59 -2.04
C THR A 422 -10.94 17.50 -0.54
N GLU A 423 -12.13 17.06 -0.12
CA GLU A 423 -12.56 16.94 1.27
C GLU A 423 -13.27 15.60 1.53
N PRO A 424 -13.25 15.08 2.77
CA PRO A 424 -13.90 13.82 3.12
C PRO A 424 -15.38 13.74 2.75
N ARG A 425 -16.13 14.82 2.90
CA ARG A 425 -17.58 14.89 2.55
C ARG A 425 -17.83 14.62 1.06
N HIS A 426 -16.99 15.15 0.16
CA HIS A 426 -17.13 14.93 -1.28
C HIS A 426 -16.90 13.46 -1.63
N LEU A 427 -15.87 12.84 -1.02
CA LEU A 427 -15.61 11.42 -1.20
C LEU A 427 -16.75 10.58 -0.66
N ARG A 428 -17.30 10.92 0.50
CA ARG A 428 -18.43 10.20 1.11
C ARG A 428 -19.67 10.22 0.22
N SER A 429 -20.07 11.38 -0.29
CA SER A 429 -21.21 11.49 -1.21
C SER A 429 -21.00 10.68 -2.49
N LEU A 430 -19.78 10.68 -3.04
CA LEU A 430 -19.47 9.86 -4.20
C LEU A 430 -19.57 8.36 -3.89
N VAL A 431 -19.06 7.92 -2.75
CA VAL A 431 -19.15 6.51 -2.31
C VAL A 431 -20.58 6.09 -2.04
N GLU A 432 -21.41 6.93 -1.42
CA GLU A 432 -22.84 6.68 -1.18
C GLU A 432 -23.59 6.49 -2.51
N GLY A 433 -23.35 7.35 -3.50
CA GLY A 433 -23.90 7.18 -4.84
C GLY A 433 -23.47 5.87 -5.50
N LEU A 434 -22.19 5.52 -5.35
CA LEU A 434 -21.65 4.28 -5.89
C LEU A 434 -22.29 3.03 -5.24
N LEU A 435 -22.54 3.06 -3.93
CA LEU A 435 -23.25 1.97 -3.26
C LEU A 435 -24.66 1.77 -3.80
N VAL A 436 -25.38 2.87 -4.09
CA VAL A 436 -26.71 2.82 -4.73
C VAL A 436 -26.62 2.20 -6.12
N ASP A 437 -25.69 2.65 -6.97
CA ASP A 437 -25.49 2.15 -8.35
C ASP A 437 -25.19 0.65 -8.40
N TYR A 438 -24.47 0.14 -7.42
CA TYR A 438 -24.11 -1.28 -7.31
C TYR A 438 -25.05 -2.07 -6.39
N GLU A 439 -26.10 -1.42 -5.87
CA GLU A 439 -27.13 -2.00 -4.98
C GLU A 439 -26.50 -2.70 -3.76
N LEU A 440 -25.56 -2.03 -3.12
CA LEU A 440 -24.87 -2.50 -1.92
C LEU A 440 -25.34 -1.74 -0.70
N ALA A 441 -25.68 -2.48 0.36
CA ALA A 441 -25.85 -1.92 1.70
C ALA A 441 -24.51 -2.01 2.44
N GLY A 442 -23.94 -0.86 2.84
CA GLY A 442 -22.68 -0.77 3.55
C GLY A 442 -22.83 -0.04 4.89
N GLU A 443 -22.06 -0.45 5.88
CA GLU A 443 -21.93 0.22 7.17
C GLU A 443 -20.62 0.99 7.22
N PHE A 444 -20.67 2.30 7.45
CA PHE A 444 -19.48 3.13 7.56
C PHE A 444 -18.75 2.90 8.89
N PHE A 445 -17.45 3.11 8.91
CA PHE A 445 -16.60 2.85 10.09
C PHE A 445 -16.90 3.83 11.24
N ASP A 446 -17.23 5.05 10.90
CA ASP A 446 -17.52 6.16 11.80
C ASP A 446 -19.00 6.22 12.27
N ALA A 447 -19.84 5.28 11.81
CA ALA A 447 -21.26 5.22 12.15
C ALA A 447 -21.53 4.49 13.48
#